data_61cd2490a08af710c12f05adbd1fff68
#
_entry.id   61cd2490a08af710c12f05adbd1fff68
#
_cell.length_a   1.000
_cell.length_b   1.000
_cell.length_c   1.000
_cell.angle_alpha   90.00
_cell.angle_beta   90.00
_cell.angle_gamma   90.00
#
_symmetry.space_group_name_H-M   'P 1'
#
loop_
_entity.id
_entity.type
_entity.pdbx_description
1 polymer ?
#
loop_
_entity_poly.entity_id
_entity_poly.type
_entity_poly.pdbx_seq_one_letter_code
_entity_poly.pdbx_strand_id
1 'polypeptide(L)'
;VTSISTQSPRTVLTWKLVPAGLLSASGVLLFGVENDVWGYGLLAASLFAAVLVDRELTRHLALIAAGMVFISLVPLNADLSVTHMTLMGGVLALAVLVPWLASRFVYREKIIRFPVNTGHKWPVAAKLYLLAVVALGYLILPVYLIRTGVYQNWPDASDPTIFWRLFLGVNTVGIWDELFFICTTFTLLRRHFPDWLANILQAVVFSSFLWEIGYQSWGPLLTFPFALLQGYTFKLTKSFTYVVTVHLLFDFVLFLALVHAHNRDWLPVFLY
;
A
#
# COMPACT_ATOMS: atom_id res chain seq x y z
N VAL A 1 -12.47 -20.47 -35.93
CA VAL A 1 -11.25 -19.63 -36.01
C VAL A 1 -11.53 -18.39 -35.18
N THR A 2 -11.16 -18.44 -33.90
CA THR A 2 -11.27 -17.31 -32.95
C THR A 2 -10.07 -16.40 -33.20
N SER A 3 -10.33 -15.19 -33.72
CA SER A 3 -9.32 -14.14 -33.88
C SER A 3 -8.78 -13.74 -32.48
N ILE A 4 -7.54 -14.11 -32.20
CA ILE A 4 -6.77 -13.56 -31.08
C ILE A 4 -6.51 -12.09 -31.43
N SER A 5 -7.23 -11.17 -30.80
CA SER A 5 -6.91 -9.74 -30.89
C SER A 5 -5.55 -9.54 -30.20
N THR A 6 -4.51 -9.42 -31.00
CA THR A 6 -3.20 -8.95 -30.55
C THR A 6 -3.37 -7.48 -30.12
N GLN A 7 -3.51 -7.24 -28.82
CA GLN A 7 -3.36 -5.88 -28.29
C GLN A 7 -1.95 -5.41 -28.65
N SER A 8 -1.88 -4.33 -29.45
CA SER A 8 -0.61 -3.66 -29.77
C SER A 8 0.13 -3.34 -28.47
N PRO A 9 1.46 -3.50 -28.42
CA PRO A 9 2.22 -3.13 -27.23
C PRO A 9 1.96 -1.66 -26.96
N ARG A 10 1.35 -1.37 -25.78
CA ARG A 10 1.11 0.00 -25.35
C ARG A 10 2.46 0.69 -25.27
N THR A 11 2.64 1.74 -26.07
CA THR A 11 3.87 2.53 -26.06
C THR A 11 4.14 3.02 -24.64
N VAL A 12 5.30 2.67 -24.10
CA VAL A 12 5.69 2.91 -22.70
C VAL A 12 5.77 4.41 -22.38
N LEU A 13 6.22 5.20 -23.35
CA LEU A 13 6.34 6.65 -23.22
C LEU A 13 5.15 7.35 -23.89
N THR A 14 4.13 7.62 -23.10
CA THR A 14 3.00 8.47 -23.52
C THR A 14 2.96 9.72 -22.63
N TRP A 15 2.40 10.82 -23.15
CA TRP A 15 2.15 12.04 -22.36
C TRP A 15 1.35 11.76 -21.07
N LYS A 16 0.60 10.66 -21.03
CA LYS A 16 -0.09 10.17 -19.82
C LYS A 16 0.82 9.87 -18.64
N LEU A 17 2.11 9.58 -18.89
CA LEU A 17 3.06 9.30 -17.82
C LEU A 17 3.40 10.54 -16.98
N VAL A 18 3.34 11.73 -17.58
CA VAL A 18 3.64 12.98 -16.86
C VAL A 18 2.67 13.18 -15.68
N PRO A 19 1.34 13.25 -15.88
CA PRO A 19 0.43 13.40 -14.76
C PRO A 19 0.48 12.24 -13.76
N ALA A 20 0.63 10.99 -14.20
CA ALA A 20 0.73 9.86 -13.30
C ALA A 20 2.03 9.88 -12.47
N GLY A 21 3.14 10.28 -13.07
CA GLY A 21 4.42 10.49 -12.37
C GLY A 21 4.35 11.63 -11.35
N LEU A 22 3.69 12.75 -11.70
CA LEU A 22 3.44 13.85 -10.76
C LEU A 22 2.57 13.40 -9.58
N LEU A 23 1.56 12.56 -9.80
CA LEU A 23 0.75 12.00 -8.73
C LEU A 23 1.60 11.12 -7.80
N SER A 24 2.43 10.22 -8.34
CA SER A 24 3.29 9.39 -7.52
C SER A 24 4.32 10.21 -6.75
N ALA A 25 4.89 11.24 -7.39
CA ALA A 25 5.81 12.16 -6.73
C ALA A 25 5.12 13.02 -5.64
N SER A 26 3.83 13.37 -5.81
CA SER A 26 3.08 14.03 -4.75
C SER A 26 2.93 13.15 -3.51
N GLY A 27 2.80 11.83 -3.68
CA GLY A 27 2.83 10.87 -2.57
C GLY A 27 4.16 10.87 -1.81
N VAL A 28 5.28 11.02 -2.51
CA VAL A 28 6.60 11.17 -1.86
C VAL A 28 6.66 12.45 -1.03
N LEU A 29 6.09 13.54 -1.54
CA LEU A 29 6.10 14.83 -0.83
C LEU A 29 5.13 14.83 0.35
N LEU A 30 3.93 14.25 0.20
CA LEU A 30 2.94 14.18 1.27
C LEU A 30 3.39 13.24 2.39
N PHE A 31 3.77 12.01 2.06
CA PHE A 31 4.00 10.95 3.05
C PHE A 31 5.48 10.70 3.34
N GLY A 32 6.39 10.93 2.38
CA GLY A 32 7.82 10.66 2.59
C GLY A 32 8.59 11.87 3.13
N VAL A 33 8.22 13.08 2.69
CA VAL A 33 8.84 14.35 3.09
C VAL A 33 7.97 15.11 4.10
N GLU A 34 6.69 14.73 4.22
CA GLU A 34 5.70 15.38 5.09
C GLU A 34 5.56 16.88 4.80
N ASN A 35 5.57 17.24 3.52
CA ASN A 35 5.44 18.61 3.07
C ASN A 35 4.13 18.82 2.31
N ASP A 36 3.09 19.24 3.03
CA ASP A 36 1.74 19.43 2.51
C ASP A 36 1.67 20.45 1.37
N VAL A 37 2.37 21.56 1.48
CA VAL A 37 2.29 22.64 0.48
C VAL A 37 2.77 22.16 -0.88
N TRP A 38 3.95 21.56 -0.95
CA TRP A 38 4.48 21.00 -2.20
C TRP A 38 3.77 19.73 -2.63
N GLY A 39 3.34 18.90 -1.68
CA GLY A 39 2.58 17.69 -1.94
C GLY A 39 1.24 17.97 -2.61
N TYR A 40 0.43 18.84 -2.04
CA TYR A 40 -0.84 19.27 -2.66
C TYR A 40 -0.64 20.09 -3.94
N GLY A 41 0.41 20.93 -3.99
CA GLY A 41 0.77 21.67 -5.20
C GLY A 41 1.05 20.71 -6.37
N LEU A 42 1.83 19.66 -6.11
CA LEU A 42 2.17 18.67 -7.14
C LEU A 42 0.96 17.79 -7.49
N LEU A 43 0.10 17.47 -6.53
CA LEU A 43 -1.15 16.75 -6.75
C LEU A 43 -2.10 17.55 -7.65
N ALA A 44 -2.25 18.86 -7.40
CA ALA A 44 -3.04 19.75 -8.24
C ALA A 44 -2.45 19.87 -9.66
N ALA A 45 -1.13 19.99 -9.78
CA ALA A 45 -0.42 19.99 -11.06
C ALA A 45 -0.63 18.69 -11.84
N SER A 46 -0.62 17.53 -11.16
CA SER A 46 -0.93 16.23 -11.74
C SER A 46 -2.34 16.22 -12.35
N LEU A 47 -3.34 16.62 -11.59
CA LEU A 47 -4.73 16.64 -12.07
C LEU A 47 -4.91 17.64 -13.21
N PHE A 48 -4.31 18.82 -13.13
CA PHE A 48 -4.34 19.80 -14.21
C PHE A 48 -3.71 19.24 -15.50
N ALA A 49 -2.53 18.65 -15.40
CA ALA A 49 -1.88 18.00 -16.53
C ALA A 49 -2.73 16.85 -17.11
N ALA A 50 -3.38 16.06 -16.25
CA ALA A 50 -4.25 14.98 -16.71
C ALA A 50 -5.45 15.50 -17.53
N VAL A 51 -6.06 16.61 -17.12
CA VAL A 51 -7.17 17.26 -17.88
C VAL A 51 -6.77 17.62 -19.30
N LEU A 52 -5.52 18.05 -19.48
CA LEU A 52 -5.00 18.43 -20.80
C LEU A 52 -4.66 17.22 -21.69
N VAL A 53 -4.43 16.05 -21.07
CA VAL A 53 -3.96 14.85 -21.77
C VAL A 53 -5.11 13.89 -22.11
N ASP A 54 -5.93 13.52 -21.10
CA ASP A 54 -6.93 12.46 -21.28
C ASP A 54 -7.99 12.49 -20.16
N ARG A 55 -9.27 12.54 -20.57
CA ARG A 55 -10.39 12.60 -19.61
C ARG A 55 -10.56 11.34 -18.76
N GLU A 56 -10.32 10.17 -19.32
CA GLU A 56 -10.43 8.91 -18.57
C GLU A 56 -9.30 8.83 -17.52
N LEU A 57 -8.07 9.19 -17.92
CA LEU A 57 -6.94 9.28 -17.00
C LEU A 57 -7.23 10.29 -15.87
N THR A 58 -7.79 11.47 -16.21
CA THR A 58 -8.15 12.49 -15.19
C THR A 58 -9.09 11.93 -14.13
N ARG A 59 -10.14 11.21 -14.54
CA ARG A 59 -11.09 10.59 -13.59
C ARG A 59 -10.37 9.59 -12.68
N HIS A 60 -9.53 8.73 -13.25
CA HIS A 60 -8.83 7.71 -12.48
C HIS A 60 -7.78 8.32 -11.53
N LEU A 61 -7.01 9.31 -11.97
CA LEU A 61 -6.07 10.02 -11.10
C LEU A 61 -6.80 10.83 -10.01
N ALA A 62 -7.95 11.42 -10.32
CA ALA A 62 -8.78 12.12 -9.32
C ALA A 62 -9.30 11.18 -8.22
N LEU A 63 -9.63 9.93 -8.56
CA LEU A 63 -10.01 8.92 -7.57
C LEU A 63 -8.85 8.57 -6.64
N ILE A 64 -7.64 8.38 -7.19
CA ILE A 64 -6.45 8.11 -6.39
C ILE A 64 -6.09 9.33 -5.54
N ALA A 65 -6.11 10.52 -6.14
CA ALA A 65 -5.84 11.77 -5.45
C ALA A 65 -6.80 12.01 -4.27
N ALA A 66 -8.11 11.73 -4.46
CA ALA A 66 -9.09 11.82 -3.38
C ALA A 66 -8.73 10.90 -2.19
N GLY A 67 -8.30 9.67 -2.48
CA GLY A 67 -7.81 8.76 -1.45
C GLY A 67 -6.58 9.32 -0.72
N MET A 68 -5.58 9.82 -1.46
CA MET A 68 -4.37 10.42 -0.88
C MET A 68 -4.69 11.64 -0.01
N VAL A 69 -5.64 12.48 -0.42
CA VAL A 69 -6.11 13.61 0.39
C VAL A 69 -6.73 13.14 1.70
N PHE A 70 -7.58 12.11 1.69
CA PHE A 70 -8.13 11.58 2.95
C PHE A 70 -7.04 11.04 3.87
N ILE A 71 -6.07 10.29 3.33
CA ILE A 71 -4.96 9.73 4.10
C ILE A 71 -4.16 10.84 4.80
N SER A 72 -3.87 11.95 4.10
CA SER A 72 -3.05 13.06 4.63
C SER A 72 -3.77 13.99 5.63
N LEU A 73 -5.05 13.74 5.95
CA LEU A 73 -5.79 14.53 6.95
C LEU A 73 -5.40 14.19 8.40
N VAL A 74 -4.77 13.06 8.63
CA VAL A 74 -4.35 12.57 9.96
C VAL A 74 -2.92 12.09 9.87
N PRO A 75 -2.02 12.47 10.80
CA PRO A 75 -0.64 11.97 10.81
C PRO A 75 -0.60 10.44 10.84
N LEU A 76 0.22 9.85 9.97
CA LEU A 76 0.36 8.40 9.86
C LEU A 76 1.45 7.92 10.85
N ASN A 77 1.13 7.92 12.13
CA ASN A 77 2.03 7.43 13.17
C ASN A 77 1.38 6.30 13.97
N ALA A 78 2.18 5.60 14.74
CA ALA A 78 1.72 4.48 15.57
C ALA A 78 1.17 4.92 16.94
N ASP A 79 0.43 6.04 17.00
CA ASP A 79 -0.33 6.42 18.21
C ASP A 79 -1.52 5.46 18.37
N LEU A 80 -1.46 4.64 19.42
CA LEU A 80 -2.48 3.64 19.76
C LEU A 80 -3.57 4.17 20.72
N SER A 81 -3.70 5.50 20.87
CA SER A 81 -4.84 6.08 21.57
C SER A 81 -6.14 5.76 20.82
N VAL A 82 -7.24 5.57 21.53
CA VAL A 82 -8.56 5.28 20.93
C VAL A 82 -8.96 6.38 19.96
N THR A 83 -8.69 7.64 20.30
CA THR A 83 -9.01 8.80 19.46
C THR A 83 -8.25 8.72 18.13
N HIS A 84 -6.93 8.53 18.17
CA HIS A 84 -6.11 8.45 16.95
C HIS A 84 -6.49 7.24 16.09
N MET A 85 -6.61 6.07 16.68
CA MET A 85 -7.04 4.84 15.95
C MET A 85 -8.40 5.03 15.27
N THR A 86 -9.35 5.71 15.93
CA THR A 86 -10.68 5.97 15.36
C THR A 86 -10.61 6.98 14.21
N LEU A 87 -9.86 8.06 14.37
CA LEU A 87 -9.67 9.07 13.32
C LEU A 87 -8.93 8.47 12.12
N MET A 88 -7.81 7.81 12.35
CA MET A 88 -7.03 7.14 11.30
C MET A 88 -7.88 6.08 10.59
N GLY A 89 -8.57 5.20 11.33
CA GLY A 89 -9.47 4.22 10.73
C GLY A 89 -10.58 4.86 9.89
N GLY A 90 -11.13 6.01 10.33
CA GLY A 90 -12.13 6.77 9.59
C GLY A 90 -11.60 7.33 8.27
N VAL A 91 -10.45 8.01 8.28
CA VAL A 91 -9.87 8.57 7.04
C VAL A 91 -9.40 7.48 6.10
N LEU A 92 -8.83 6.39 6.60
CA LEU A 92 -8.45 5.23 5.80
C LEU A 92 -9.68 4.57 5.15
N ALA A 93 -10.79 4.43 5.89
CA ALA A 93 -12.04 3.94 5.31
C ALA A 93 -12.56 4.87 4.21
N LEU A 94 -12.54 6.18 4.40
CA LEU A 94 -12.95 7.16 3.40
C LEU A 94 -12.04 7.12 2.16
N ALA A 95 -10.73 6.94 2.34
CA ALA A 95 -9.78 6.84 1.24
C ALA A 95 -10.05 5.68 0.28
N VAL A 96 -10.72 4.63 0.73
CA VAL A 96 -11.15 3.50 -0.12
C VAL A 96 -12.61 3.65 -0.57
N LEU A 97 -13.52 3.99 0.36
CA LEU A 97 -14.95 4.04 0.09
C LEU A 97 -15.31 5.16 -0.89
N VAL A 98 -14.73 6.35 -0.75
CA VAL A 98 -15.06 7.50 -1.62
C VAL A 98 -14.66 7.23 -3.07
N PRO A 99 -13.43 6.81 -3.40
CA PRO A 99 -13.06 6.40 -4.76
C PRO A 99 -13.93 5.26 -5.31
N TRP A 100 -14.23 4.25 -4.49
CA TRP A 100 -15.06 3.14 -4.90
C TRP A 100 -16.50 3.58 -5.23
N LEU A 101 -17.13 4.38 -4.36
CA LEU A 101 -18.48 4.92 -4.57
C LEU A 101 -18.51 5.83 -5.80
N ALA A 102 -17.55 6.73 -5.94
CA ALA A 102 -17.48 7.64 -7.09
C ALA A 102 -17.27 6.89 -8.41
N SER A 103 -16.36 5.90 -8.45
CA SER A 103 -16.18 5.04 -9.62
C SER A 103 -17.49 4.33 -9.98
N ARG A 104 -18.17 3.74 -8.99
CA ARG A 104 -19.35 2.91 -9.25
C ARG A 104 -20.60 3.70 -9.59
N PHE A 105 -20.88 4.80 -8.90
CA PHE A 105 -22.16 5.52 -9.01
C PHE A 105 -22.07 6.80 -9.80
N VAL A 106 -20.94 7.54 -9.75
CA VAL A 106 -20.73 8.78 -10.51
C VAL A 106 -20.23 8.47 -11.91
N TYR A 107 -19.13 7.70 -12.01
CA TYR A 107 -18.53 7.36 -13.32
C TYR A 107 -19.18 6.12 -13.96
N ARG A 108 -19.98 5.37 -13.18
CA ARG A 108 -20.65 4.14 -13.62
C ARG A 108 -19.68 3.07 -14.12
N GLU A 109 -18.49 3.03 -13.56
CA GLU A 109 -17.42 2.10 -13.85
C GLU A 109 -17.32 1.03 -12.76
N LYS A 110 -16.98 -0.20 -13.13
CA LYS A 110 -16.78 -1.31 -12.18
C LYS A 110 -15.32 -1.76 -12.17
N ILE A 111 -14.40 -0.76 -12.16
CA ILE A 111 -12.95 -1.02 -12.23
C ILE A 111 -12.40 -1.42 -10.85
N ILE A 112 -12.73 -0.63 -9.82
CA ILE A 112 -12.32 -0.93 -8.45
C ILE A 112 -13.13 -2.13 -7.95
N ARG A 113 -12.43 -3.23 -7.68
CA ARG A 113 -13.03 -4.49 -7.22
C ARG A 113 -12.17 -5.12 -6.15
N PHE A 114 -12.80 -5.77 -5.19
CA PHE A 114 -12.17 -6.50 -4.09
C PHE A 114 -12.49 -7.99 -4.22
N PRO A 115 -11.77 -8.75 -5.08
CA PRO A 115 -12.09 -10.14 -5.39
C PRO A 115 -11.70 -11.07 -4.24
N VAL A 116 -12.59 -11.23 -3.26
CA VAL A 116 -12.39 -12.05 -2.05
C VAL A 116 -12.36 -13.53 -2.40
N ASN A 117 -13.36 -14.01 -3.14
CA ASN A 117 -13.44 -15.41 -3.53
C ASN A 117 -13.39 -15.54 -5.06
N THR A 118 -12.27 -16.02 -5.58
CA THR A 118 -12.08 -16.23 -7.02
C THR A 118 -12.44 -17.63 -7.49
N GLY A 119 -12.74 -18.56 -6.58
CA GLY A 119 -12.99 -19.97 -6.87
C GLY A 119 -11.76 -20.75 -7.32
N HIS A 120 -10.61 -20.10 -7.47
CA HIS A 120 -9.37 -20.75 -7.91
C HIS A 120 -8.51 -21.18 -6.73
N LYS A 121 -7.98 -22.41 -6.80
CA LYS A 121 -6.99 -22.89 -5.84
C LYS A 121 -5.64 -22.19 -6.10
N TRP A 122 -4.98 -21.78 -5.04
CA TRP A 122 -3.64 -21.22 -5.15
C TRP A 122 -2.63 -22.27 -5.63
N PRO A 123 -1.81 -21.97 -6.65
CA PRO A 123 -0.78 -22.87 -7.13
C PRO A 123 0.29 -23.11 -6.05
N VAL A 124 1.06 -24.18 -6.21
CA VAL A 124 2.13 -24.54 -5.25
C VAL A 124 3.12 -23.39 -5.05
N ALA A 125 3.52 -22.72 -6.13
CA ALA A 125 4.44 -21.57 -6.06
C ALA A 125 3.89 -20.44 -5.17
N ALA A 126 2.57 -20.16 -5.25
CA ALA A 126 1.94 -19.16 -4.38
C ALA A 126 1.95 -19.59 -2.90
N LYS A 127 1.72 -20.88 -2.62
CA LYS A 127 1.81 -21.38 -1.24
C LYS A 127 3.24 -21.34 -0.70
N LEU A 128 4.24 -21.68 -1.52
CA LEU A 128 5.65 -21.55 -1.14
C LEU A 128 6.05 -20.11 -0.89
N TYR A 129 5.49 -19.16 -1.65
CA TYR A 129 5.73 -17.74 -1.42
C TYR A 129 5.20 -17.26 -0.06
N LEU A 130 4.06 -17.77 0.42
CA LEU A 130 3.58 -17.47 1.79
C LEU A 130 4.58 -17.90 2.85
N LEU A 131 5.20 -19.09 2.69
CA LEU A 131 6.26 -19.55 3.59
C LEU A 131 7.52 -18.69 3.48
N ALA A 132 7.88 -18.30 2.24
CA ALA A 132 9.04 -17.44 1.99
C ALA A 132 8.88 -16.06 2.64
N VAL A 133 7.68 -15.47 2.61
CA VAL A 133 7.40 -14.16 3.26
C VAL A 133 7.63 -14.25 4.76
N VAL A 134 7.14 -15.30 5.43
CA VAL A 134 7.36 -15.51 6.86
C VAL A 134 8.86 -15.72 7.16
N ALA A 135 9.54 -16.55 6.38
CA ALA A 135 10.96 -16.83 6.58
C ALA A 135 11.85 -15.59 6.37
N LEU A 136 11.59 -14.83 5.29
CA LEU A 136 12.32 -13.60 5.01
C LEU A 136 12.00 -12.51 6.05
N GLY A 137 10.73 -12.36 6.44
CA GLY A 137 10.34 -11.47 7.53
C GLY A 137 11.06 -11.80 8.83
N TYR A 138 11.08 -13.07 9.21
CA TYR A 138 11.79 -13.55 10.40
C TYR A 138 13.29 -13.21 10.39
N LEU A 139 13.95 -13.35 9.24
CA LEU A 139 15.40 -13.10 9.13
C LEU A 139 15.72 -11.59 9.03
N ILE A 140 14.88 -10.80 8.34
CA ILE A 140 15.23 -9.43 7.98
C ILE A 140 14.68 -8.43 8.99
N LEU A 141 13.42 -8.58 9.44
CA LEU A 141 12.75 -7.56 10.24
C LEU A 141 13.43 -7.29 11.59
N PRO A 142 13.86 -8.30 12.39
CA PRO A 142 14.53 -8.01 13.65
C PRO A 142 15.85 -7.26 13.44
N VAL A 143 16.62 -7.65 12.42
CA VAL A 143 17.88 -6.98 12.07
C VAL A 143 17.61 -5.52 11.64
N TYR A 144 16.63 -5.31 10.78
CA TYR A 144 16.23 -3.99 10.34
C TYR A 144 15.80 -3.11 11.51
N LEU A 145 14.81 -3.56 12.28
CA LEU A 145 14.19 -2.79 13.35
C LEU A 145 15.22 -2.44 14.46
N ILE A 146 16.02 -3.42 14.89
CA ILE A 146 16.94 -3.24 16.01
C ILE A 146 18.18 -2.46 15.60
N ARG A 147 18.81 -2.79 14.44
CA ARG A 147 20.04 -2.12 13.99
C ARG A 147 19.84 -0.66 13.64
N THR A 148 18.67 -0.31 13.13
CA THR A 148 18.35 1.08 12.77
C THR A 148 17.75 1.86 13.92
N GLY A 149 17.20 1.18 14.93
CA GLY A 149 16.46 1.78 16.03
C GLY A 149 15.04 2.21 15.63
N VAL A 150 14.60 1.95 14.41
CA VAL A 150 13.27 2.38 13.92
C VAL A 150 12.11 1.72 14.67
N TYR A 151 12.33 0.61 15.39
CA TYR A 151 11.31 0.01 16.25
C TYR A 151 10.74 1.02 17.27
N GLN A 152 11.52 2.05 17.62
CA GLN A 152 11.09 3.13 18.52
C GLN A 152 9.99 4.02 17.94
N ASN A 153 9.71 3.95 16.63
CA ASN A 153 8.57 4.61 16.01
C ASN A 153 7.23 3.96 16.39
N TRP A 154 7.27 2.78 16.99
CA TRP A 154 6.10 2.08 17.52
C TRP A 154 6.17 2.01 19.05
N PRO A 155 5.01 2.04 19.74
CA PRO A 155 4.97 1.99 21.20
C PRO A 155 5.43 0.64 21.75
N ASP A 156 5.96 0.67 22.96
CA ASP A 156 6.27 -0.54 23.73
C ASP A 156 4.97 -1.31 24.05
N ALA A 157 4.94 -2.57 23.64
CA ALA A 157 3.80 -3.46 23.80
C ALA A 157 3.83 -4.30 25.08
N SER A 158 4.52 -3.86 26.13
CA SER A 158 4.57 -4.54 27.44
C SER A 158 3.24 -4.51 28.19
N ASP A 159 2.43 -3.46 27.98
CA ASP A 159 1.05 -3.39 28.47
C ASP A 159 0.10 -4.23 27.62
N PRO A 160 -0.75 -5.11 28.20
CA PRO A 160 -1.68 -5.93 27.44
C PRO A 160 -2.64 -5.14 26.53
N THR A 161 -3.05 -3.93 26.93
CA THR A 161 -3.94 -3.10 26.13
C THR A 161 -3.20 -2.58 24.90
N ILE A 162 -1.96 -2.12 25.07
CA ILE A 162 -1.11 -1.64 23.99
C ILE A 162 -0.75 -2.79 23.05
N PHE A 163 -0.42 -3.97 23.61
CA PHE A 163 -0.15 -5.19 22.84
C PHE A 163 -1.27 -5.52 21.85
N TRP A 164 -2.53 -5.59 22.33
CA TRP A 164 -3.65 -5.93 21.46
C TRP A 164 -4.01 -4.81 20.49
N ARG A 165 -3.84 -3.54 20.89
CA ARG A 165 -4.05 -2.40 19.97
C ARG A 165 -2.99 -2.36 18.87
N LEU A 166 -1.73 -2.63 19.19
CA LEU A 166 -0.65 -2.72 18.20
C LEU A 166 -0.93 -3.87 17.22
N PHE A 167 -1.28 -5.06 17.73
CA PHE A 167 -1.63 -6.19 16.89
C PHE A 167 -2.79 -5.88 15.96
N LEU A 168 -3.86 -5.30 16.48
CA LEU A 168 -5.04 -4.93 15.70
C LEU A 168 -4.71 -3.83 14.67
N GLY A 169 -3.98 -2.80 15.10
CA GLY A 169 -3.61 -1.66 14.26
C GLY A 169 -2.77 -2.09 13.05
N VAL A 170 -1.68 -2.81 13.27
CA VAL A 170 -0.79 -3.30 12.20
C VAL A 170 -1.58 -4.14 11.19
N ASN A 171 -2.33 -5.14 11.65
CA ASN A 171 -3.09 -6.00 10.75
C ASN A 171 -4.25 -5.28 10.01
N THR A 172 -4.89 -4.30 10.66
CA THR A 172 -5.98 -3.53 10.02
C THR A 172 -5.41 -2.63 8.92
N VAL A 173 -4.26 -1.98 9.17
CA VAL A 173 -3.56 -1.18 8.17
C VAL A 173 -3.12 -2.05 7.01
N GLY A 174 -2.54 -3.23 7.26
CA GLY A 174 -2.13 -4.16 6.20
C GLY A 174 -3.28 -4.64 5.30
N ILE A 175 -4.48 -4.85 5.85
CA ILE A 175 -5.68 -5.13 5.03
C ILE A 175 -6.03 -3.91 4.18
N TRP A 176 -5.99 -2.73 4.78
CA TRP A 176 -6.33 -1.48 4.11
C TRP A 176 -5.34 -1.15 2.98
N ASP A 177 -4.06 -1.40 3.17
CA ASP A 177 -3.02 -1.20 2.16
C ASP A 177 -3.36 -1.93 0.85
N GLU A 178 -3.83 -3.16 0.95
CA GLU A 178 -4.22 -3.94 -0.21
C GLU A 178 -5.50 -3.40 -0.87
N LEU A 179 -6.43 -2.85 -0.11
CA LEU A 179 -7.63 -2.21 -0.64
C LEU A 179 -7.28 -0.94 -1.42
N PHE A 180 -6.41 -0.08 -0.89
CA PHE A 180 -6.10 1.20 -1.50
C PHE A 180 -4.99 1.09 -2.56
N PHE A 181 -3.82 0.56 -2.21
CA PHE A 181 -2.69 0.57 -3.15
C PHE A 181 -2.85 -0.46 -4.27
N ILE A 182 -3.37 -1.65 -3.97
CA ILE A 182 -3.46 -2.73 -4.95
C ILE A 182 -4.81 -2.76 -5.65
N CYS A 183 -5.91 -2.85 -4.90
CA CYS A 183 -7.23 -2.99 -5.51
C CYS A 183 -7.76 -1.67 -6.11
N THR A 184 -7.31 -0.51 -5.62
CA THR A 184 -7.72 0.80 -6.14
C THR A 184 -6.63 1.39 -7.04
N THR A 185 -5.49 1.81 -6.48
CA THR A 185 -4.46 2.57 -7.20
C THR A 185 -3.84 1.78 -8.36
N PHE A 186 -3.30 0.59 -8.10
CA PHE A 186 -2.72 -0.25 -9.14
C PHE A 186 -3.76 -0.60 -10.22
N THR A 187 -4.98 -0.95 -9.81
CA THR A 187 -6.05 -1.35 -10.75
C THR A 187 -6.47 -0.20 -11.65
N LEU A 188 -6.54 1.04 -11.16
CA LEU A 188 -6.82 2.23 -11.97
C LEU A 188 -5.67 2.56 -12.92
N LEU A 189 -4.42 2.53 -12.44
CA LEU A 189 -3.23 2.84 -13.26
C LEU A 189 -3.02 1.84 -14.40
N ARG A 190 -3.28 0.53 -14.19
CA ARG A 190 -3.15 -0.49 -15.25
C ARG A 190 -4.15 -0.32 -16.39
N ARG A 191 -5.14 0.55 -16.27
CA ARG A 191 -6.02 0.92 -17.42
C ARG A 191 -5.27 1.74 -18.45
N HIS A 192 -4.27 2.49 -18.03
CA HIS A 192 -3.54 3.45 -18.86
C HIS A 192 -2.11 3.00 -19.18
N PHE A 193 -1.49 2.19 -18.32
CA PHE A 193 -0.10 1.79 -18.41
C PHE A 193 0.07 0.27 -18.45
N PRO A 194 1.21 -0.24 -18.96
CA PRO A 194 1.60 -1.63 -18.77
C PRO A 194 1.68 -1.96 -17.27
N ASP A 195 1.36 -3.22 -16.93
CA ASP A 195 1.30 -3.67 -15.53
C ASP A 195 2.55 -3.32 -14.72
N TRP A 196 3.74 -3.47 -15.29
CA TRP A 196 4.99 -3.18 -14.58
C TRP A 196 5.14 -1.69 -14.24
N LEU A 197 4.74 -0.78 -15.16
CA LEU A 197 4.82 0.66 -14.93
C LEU A 197 3.75 1.14 -13.94
N ALA A 198 2.52 0.65 -14.09
CA ALA A 198 1.46 0.88 -13.12
C ALA A 198 1.86 0.42 -11.70
N ASN A 199 2.58 -0.72 -11.63
CA ASN A 199 3.07 -1.27 -10.38
C ASN A 199 4.18 -0.41 -9.75
N ILE A 200 5.11 0.13 -10.55
CA ILE A 200 6.12 1.08 -10.06
C ILE A 200 5.45 2.34 -9.52
N LEU A 201 4.52 2.93 -10.27
CA LEU A 201 3.83 4.16 -9.87
C LEU A 201 3.08 4.00 -8.55
N GLN A 202 2.35 2.89 -8.36
CA GLN A 202 1.68 2.63 -7.09
C GLN A 202 2.67 2.32 -5.96
N ALA A 203 3.76 1.57 -6.23
CA ALA A 203 4.74 1.19 -5.21
C ALA A 203 5.50 2.39 -4.65
N VAL A 204 5.70 3.45 -5.45
CA VAL A 204 6.26 4.73 -4.97
C VAL A 204 5.36 5.33 -3.89
N VAL A 205 4.05 5.44 -4.16
CA VAL A 205 3.10 6.01 -3.18
C VAL A 205 3.00 5.12 -1.95
N PHE A 206 2.91 3.80 -2.15
CA PHE A 206 2.82 2.82 -1.07
C PHE A 206 4.04 2.86 -0.15
N SER A 207 5.24 2.85 -0.72
CA SER A 207 6.48 2.91 0.09
C SER A 207 6.62 4.24 0.83
N SER A 208 6.13 5.36 0.26
CA SER A 208 6.12 6.66 0.93
C SER A 208 5.16 6.68 2.12
N PHE A 209 3.98 6.08 1.97
CA PHE A 209 3.02 5.89 3.06
C PHE A 209 3.63 5.06 4.20
N LEU A 210 4.30 3.95 3.88
CA LEU A 210 4.96 3.12 4.89
C LEU A 210 6.12 3.85 5.59
N TRP A 211 6.80 4.78 4.89
CA TRP A 211 7.82 5.63 5.50
C TRP A 211 7.24 6.49 6.63
N GLU A 212 6.11 7.15 6.41
CA GLU A 212 5.46 7.99 7.42
C GLU A 212 4.97 7.16 8.61
N ILE A 213 4.44 5.95 8.38
CA ILE A 213 4.04 5.01 9.45
C ILE A 213 5.23 4.62 10.35
N GLY A 214 6.46 4.70 9.84
CA GLY A 214 7.63 4.41 10.66
C GLY A 214 8.71 3.53 10.01
N TYR A 215 8.52 3.04 8.77
CA TYR A 215 9.54 2.25 8.06
C TYR A 215 10.65 3.15 7.48
N GLN A 216 11.32 3.87 8.37
CA GLN A 216 12.35 4.86 8.04
C GLN A 216 13.74 4.23 7.81
N SER A 217 14.78 5.08 7.71
CA SER A 217 16.15 4.66 7.42
C SER A 217 16.25 3.94 6.06
N TRP A 218 16.75 2.71 6.00
CA TRP A 218 16.76 1.92 4.76
C TRP A 218 15.47 1.11 4.52
N GLY A 219 14.41 1.42 5.27
CA GLY A 219 13.07 0.83 5.09
C GLY A 219 12.55 0.79 3.65
N PRO A 220 12.71 1.84 2.82
CA PRO A 220 12.31 1.79 1.41
C PRO A 220 12.96 0.66 0.60
N LEU A 221 14.14 0.17 0.99
CA LEU A 221 14.75 -1.01 0.36
C LEU A 221 13.98 -2.31 0.66
N LEU A 222 13.13 -2.32 1.69
CA LEU A 222 12.24 -3.43 2.04
C LEU A 222 10.82 -3.18 1.50
N THR A 223 10.28 -1.99 1.77
CA THR A 223 8.87 -1.66 1.50
C THR A 223 8.58 -1.50 0.01
N PHE A 224 9.49 -0.92 -0.77
CA PHE A 224 9.31 -0.77 -2.22
C PHE A 224 9.29 -2.11 -2.98
N PRO A 225 10.26 -3.05 -2.78
CA PRO A 225 10.16 -4.40 -3.33
C PRO A 225 8.92 -5.16 -2.85
N PHE A 226 8.53 -5.00 -1.58
CA PHE A 226 7.31 -5.61 -1.05
C PHE A 226 6.07 -5.10 -1.81
N ALA A 227 5.91 -3.79 -1.97
CA ALA A 227 4.82 -3.18 -2.74
C ALA A 227 4.78 -3.67 -4.20
N LEU A 228 5.96 -3.82 -4.85
CA LEU A 228 6.06 -4.40 -6.19
C LEU A 228 5.60 -5.85 -6.24
N LEU A 229 5.98 -6.65 -5.24
CA LEU A 229 5.58 -8.06 -5.14
C LEU A 229 4.08 -8.19 -4.90
N GLN A 230 3.47 -7.31 -4.10
CA GLN A 230 2.02 -7.29 -3.88
C GLN A 230 1.25 -7.02 -5.18
N GLY A 231 1.62 -6.00 -5.94
CA GLY A 231 1.00 -5.74 -7.25
C GLY A 231 1.24 -6.86 -8.27
N TYR A 232 2.43 -7.46 -8.28
CA TYR A 232 2.75 -8.59 -9.15
C TYR A 232 1.95 -9.85 -8.80
N THR A 233 1.86 -10.21 -7.53
CA THR A 233 1.10 -11.36 -7.06
C THR A 233 -0.40 -11.17 -7.26
N PHE A 234 -0.92 -9.94 -7.07
CA PHE A 234 -2.31 -9.62 -7.43
C PHE A 234 -2.58 -9.78 -8.92
N LYS A 235 -1.65 -9.34 -9.79
CA LYS A 235 -1.76 -9.56 -11.24
C LYS A 235 -1.90 -11.04 -11.57
N LEU A 236 -1.10 -11.90 -10.92
CA LEU A 236 -1.08 -13.35 -11.16
C LEU A 236 -2.31 -14.06 -10.60
N THR A 237 -2.65 -13.78 -9.34
CA THR A 237 -3.70 -14.49 -8.62
C THR A 237 -5.08 -13.89 -8.84
N LYS A 238 -5.16 -12.60 -9.15
CA LYS A 238 -6.39 -11.82 -9.22
C LYS A 238 -7.25 -11.97 -7.95
N SER A 239 -6.60 -12.19 -6.81
CA SER A 239 -7.24 -12.50 -5.53
C SER A 239 -6.82 -11.49 -4.48
N PHE A 240 -7.78 -10.70 -3.98
CA PHE A 240 -7.62 -9.85 -2.81
C PHE A 240 -7.25 -10.68 -1.57
N THR A 241 -7.95 -11.80 -1.36
CA THR A 241 -7.66 -12.69 -0.23
C THR A 241 -6.20 -13.16 -0.22
N TYR A 242 -5.62 -13.45 -1.40
CA TYR A 242 -4.23 -13.89 -1.47
C TYR A 242 -3.26 -12.78 -1.04
N VAL A 243 -3.38 -11.58 -1.61
CA VAL A 243 -2.46 -10.47 -1.28
C VAL A 243 -2.60 -10.04 0.18
N VAL A 244 -3.83 -10.00 0.71
CA VAL A 244 -4.05 -9.77 2.15
C VAL A 244 -3.42 -10.87 2.99
N THR A 245 -3.50 -12.15 2.60
CA THR A 245 -2.85 -13.23 3.34
C THR A 245 -1.33 -13.04 3.37
N VAL A 246 -0.71 -12.66 2.25
CA VAL A 246 0.73 -12.33 2.19
C VAL A 246 1.06 -11.19 3.16
N HIS A 247 0.27 -10.12 3.12
CA HIS A 247 0.48 -8.93 3.97
C HIS A 247 0.34 -9.27 5.46
N LEU A 248 -0.75 -9.92 5.84
CA LEU A 248 -1.00 -10.28 7.25
C LEU A 248 0.04 -11.25 7.81
N LEU A 249 0.60 -12.15 7.00
CA LEU A 249 1.71 -12.99 7.42
C LEU A 249 2.99 -12.15 7.66
N PHE A 250 3.26 -11.17 6.80
CA PHE A 250 4.34 -10.22 7.01
C PHE A 250 4.12 -9.39 8.27
N ASP A 251 2.92 -8.83 8.45
CA ASP A 251 2.52 -8.02 9.60
C ASP A 251 2.56 -8.81 10.91
N PHE A 252 2.20 -10.07 10.88
CA PHE A 252 2.33 -10.93 12.05
C PHE A 252 3.79 -11.09 12.47
N VAL A 253 4.70 -11.31 11.53
CA VAL A 253 6.14 -11.37 11.83
C VAL A 253 6.67 -10.01 12.28
N LEU A 254 6.22 -8.91 11.64
CA LEU A 254 6.54 -7.55 12.06
C LEU A 254 6.12 -7.29 13.51
N PHE A 255 4.87 -7.63 13.85
CA PHE A 255 4.36 -7.48 15.21
C PHE A 255 5.22 -8.22 16.22
N LEU A 256 5.56 -9.50 15.96
CA LEU A 256 6.44 -10.26 16.83
C LEU A 256 7.84 -9.64 16.95
N ALA A 257 8.38 -9.12 15.83
CA ALA A 257 9.69 -8.47 15.81
C ALA A 257 9.69 -7.14 16.57
N LEU A 258 8.61 -6.37 16.54
CA LEU A 258 8.42 -5.14 17.33
C LEU A 258 8.36 -5.47 18.83
N VAL A 259 7.56 -6.46 19.22
CA VAL A 259 7.46 -6.91 20.61
C VAL A 259 8.82 -7.39 21.10
N HIS A 260 9.53 -8.19 20.31
CA HIS A 260 10.88 -8.64 20.64
C HIS A 260 11.89 -7.48 20.76
N ALA A 261 11.85 -6.50 19.86
CA ALA A 261 12.78 -5.38 19.86
C ALA A 261 12.65 -4.51 21.13
N HIS A 262 11.45 -4.35 21.64
CA HIS A 262 11.19 -3.65 22.91
C HIS A 262 11.49 -4.50 24.14
N ASN A 263 11.22 -5.82 24.10
CA ASN A 263 11.27 -6.73 25.24
C ASN A 263 11.93 -8.07 24.87
N ARG A 264 13.24 -8.08 24.66
CA ARG A 264 14.01 -9.26 24.21
C ARG A 264 13.87 -10.47 25.11
N ASP A 265 13.85 -10.25 26.41
CA ASP A 265 13.79 -11.34 27.41
C ASP A 265 12.37 -11.94 27.49
N TRP A 266 11.35 -11.16 27.16
CA TRP A 266 9.96 -11.61 27.24
C TRP A 266 9.55 -12.46 26.05
N LEU A 267 10.08 -12.18 24.85
CA LEU A 267 9.76 -12.92 23.63
C LEU A 267 11.04 -13.32 22.86
N PRO A 268 11.85 -14.26 23.38
CA PRO A 268 13.12 -14.64 22.76
C PRO A 268 12.92 -15.58 21.56
N VAL A 269 12.12 -15.16 20.57
CA VAL A 269 11.80 -15.99 19.39
C VAL A 269 12.71 -15.74 18.19
N PHE A 270 13.47 -14.64 18.18
CA PHE A 270 14.38 -14.30 17.10
C PHE A 270 15.83 -14.58 17.46
N LEU A 271 16.65 -14.87 16.45
CA LEU A 271 18.08 -15.17 16.60
C LEU A 271 18.96 -13.94 16.87
N TYR A 272 18.40 -12.73 16.82
CA TYR A 272 19.15 -11.46 16.88
C TYR A 272 18.83 -10.59 18.08
#